data_80a33e1d97af1a6e07d2209774968490
#
_entry.id   80a33e1d97af1a6e07d2209774968490
#
_cell.length_a   1.000
_cell.length_b   1.000
_cell.length_c   1.000
_cell.angle_alpha   90.00
_cell.angle_beta   90.00
_cell.angle_gamma   90.00
#
_symmetry.space_group_name_H-M   'P 1'
#
loop_
_entity.id
_entity.type
_entity.pdbx_description
1 polymer ?
#
loop_
_entity_poly.entity_id
_entity_poly.type
_entity_poly.pdbx_seq_one_letter_code
_entity_poly.pdbx_strand_id
1 'polypeptide(L)'
;SQGALTIQENLPSSAFKLAAVQEKRVNYQCEPGERWGFLFTEGGLSTIPPDFITNAAGLRLEGRSPIESSSDLVDSFLRQAIRSTLSRIATEDKRLLVEDRRLLSIREVVEWAKKHQLTSVLVAYAPQGPCHEALKVLKGELGFQDIELKEVGSAYDQSIWRHSRRGFFHLNNKIPEILQSLDLVRP
;
A
#
# COMPACT_ATOMS: atom_id res chain seq x y z
N SER A 1 -41.09 36.22 -20.15
CA SER A 1 -40.28 36.43 -18.96
C SER A 1 -39.83 35.08 -18.42
N GLN A 2 -38.63 34.66 -18.78
CA GLN A 2 -38.00 33.49 -18.19
C GLN A 2 -37.18 33.95 -16.99
N GLY A 3 -37.63 33.63 -15.78
CA GLY A 3 -36.88 33.84 -14.56
C GLY A 3 -35.77 32.78 -14.45
N ALA A 4 -34.54 33.22 -14.58
CA ALA A 4 -33.38 32.42 -14.24
C ALA A 4 -33.33 32.25 -12.73
N LEU A 5 -33.51 31.04 -12.25
CA LEU A 5 -33.24 30.65 -10.86
C LEU A 5 -31.71 30.65 -10.65
N THR A 6 -31.22 31.72 -10.04
CA THR A 6 -29.84 31.76 -9.56
C THR A 6 -29.79 31.04 -8.21
N ILE A 7 -29.42 29.78 -8.20
CA ILE A 7 -29.10 29.09 -6.96
C ILE A 7 -27.71 29.55 -6.54
N GLN A 8 -27.63 30.55 -5.67
CA GLN A 8 -26.44 30.83 -4.90
C GLN A 8 -26.36 29.80 -3.76
N GLU A 9 -25.74 28.66 -4.00
CA GLU A 9 -25.30 27.79 -2.93
C GLU A 9 -24.13 28.50 -2.21
N ASN A 10 -24.44 29.11 -1.09
CA ASN A 10 -23.43 29.46 -0.10
C ASN A 10 -22.88 28.17 0.52
N LEU A 11 -21.99 27.49 -0.17
CA LEU A 11 -21.17 26.46 0.43
C LEU A 11 -20.35 27.13 1.54
N PRO A 12 -20.43 26.64 2.80
CA PRO A 12 -19.62 27.17 3.86
C PRO A 12 -18.15 27.02 3.45
N SER A 13 -17.45 28.12 3.32
CA SER A 13 -15.99 28.14 3.09
C SER A 13 -15.26 27.75 4.38
N SER A 14 -15.65 26.65 5.01
CA SER A 14 -14.80 25.99 5.98
C SER A 14 -13.61 25.49 5.19
N ALA A 15 -12.52 26.24 5.24
CA ALA A 15 -11.26 25.82 4.67
C ALA A 15 -10.96 24.42 5.23
N PHE A 16 -11.22 23.39 4.44
CA PHE A 16 -10.78 22.04 4.73
C PHE A 16 -9.26 22.12 4.84
N LYS A 17 -8.76 22.18 6.08
CA LYS A 17 -7.34 21.99 6.33
C LYS A 17 -7.04 20.55 5.96
N LEU A 18 -6.62 20.35 4.71
CA LEU A 18 -6.06 19.04 4.30
C LEU A 18 -5.00 18.66 5.31
N ALA A 19 -5.19 17.54 5.98
CA ALA A 19 -4.20 16.99 6.90
C ALA A 19 -2.84 16.92 6.18
N ALA A 20 -1.75 17.07 6.93
CA ALA A 20 -0.43 16.94 6.37
C ALA A 20 -0.30 15.58 5.70
N VAL A 21 0.18 15.54 4.45
CA VAL A 21 0.53 14.29 3.80
C VAL A 21 1.59 13.64 4.69
N GLN A 22 1.25 12.52 5.32
CA GLN A 22 2.22 11.75 6.08
C GLN A 22 3.13 11.06 5.08
N GLU A 23 4.39 11.49 5.03
CA GLU A 23 5.41 10.77 4.27
C GLU A 23 5.59 9.39 4.92
N LYS A 24 5.24 8.32 4.20
CA LYS A 24 5.54 6.96 4.62
C LYS A 24 7.00 6.66 4.28
N ARG A 25 7.71 6.03 5.19
CA ARG A 25 9.13 5.72 4.97
C ARG A 25 9.30 4.87 3.71
N VAL A 26 10.24 5.28 2.88
CA VAL A 26 10.65 4.51 1.69
C VAL A 26 11.79 3.56 2.06
N ASN A 27 12.66 3.98 2.99
CA ASN A 27 13.83 3.23 3.40
C ASN A 27 13.72 2.84 4.88
N TYR A 28 13.62 1.55 5.13
CA TYR A 28 13.79 0.96 6.44
C TYR A 28 15.17 0.34 6.54
N GLN A 29 15.71 0.29 7.75
CA GLN A 29 16.90 -0.47 8.09
C GLN A 29 16.51 -1.59 9.04
N CYS A 30 17.08 -2.76 8.83
CA CYS A 30 16.88 -3.92 9.69
C CYS A 30 18.06 -3.98 10.68
N GLU A 31 17.74 -3.96 11.96
CA GLU A 31 18.72 -4.06 13.01
C GLU A 31 19.21 -5.52 13.18
N PRO A 32 20.46 -5.71 13.69
CA PRO A 32 20.95 -7.05 13.97
C PRO A 32 20.01 -7.83 14.89
N GLY A 33 19.60 -9.02 14.47
CA GLY A 33 18.67 -9.87 15.21
C GLY A 33 17.21 -9.71 14.82
N GLU A 34 16.84 -8.68 14.09
CA GLU A 34 15.49 -8.55 13.53
C GLU A 34 15.30 -9.49 12.33
N ARG A 35 14.07 -9.97 12.18
CA ARG A 35 13.62 -10.76 11.03
C ARG A 35 12.39 -10.12 10.45
N TRP A 36 12.45 -9.73 9.17
CA TRP A 36 11.37 -9.05 8.51
C TRP A 36 10.80 -9.88 7.37
N GLY A 37 9.47 -9.85 7.27
CA GLY A 37 8.76 -10.40 6.12
C GLY A 37 8.11 -9.30 5.28
N PHE A 38 7.83 -9.57 4.01
CA PHE A 38 7.09 -8.69 3.13
C PHE A 38 5.73 -9.28 2.77
N LEU A 39 4.67 -8.49 2.93
CA LEU A 39 3.32 -8.90 2.63
C LEU A 39 2.82 -8.20 1.36
N PHE A 40 2.64 -8.96 0.29
CA PHE A 40 2.05 -8.46 -0.95
C PHE A 40 0.54 -8.38 -0.85
N THR A 41 0.02 -7.20 -1.15
CA THR A 41 -1.41 -6.90 -1.22
C THR A 41 -1.72 -6.27 -2.58
N GLU A 42 -2.99 -6.07 -2.90
CA GLU A 42 -3.41 -5.42 -4.14
C GLU A 42 -2.83 -4.02 -4.35
N GLY A 43 -2.50 -3.30 -3.27
CA GLY A 43 -1.87 -1.98 -3.33
C GLY A 43 -0.36 -2.00 -3.54
N GLY A 44 0.28 -3.17 -3.44
CA GLY A 44 1.74 -3.29 -3.44
C GLY A 44 2.33 -4.18 -4.52
N LEU A 45 1.63 -4.44 -5.61
CA LEU A 45 2.06 -5.40 -6.65
C LEU A 45 3.36 -5.02 -7.36
N SER A 46 3.68 -3.74 -7.44
CA SER A 46 4.91 -3.22 -8.04
C SER A 46 6.01 -2.89 -7.02
N THR A 47 5.74 -3.07 -5.73
CA THR A 47 6.71 -2.78 -4.68
C THR A 47 7.81 -3.83 -4.68
N ILE A 48 9.07 -3.38 -4.68
CA ILE A 48 10.24 -4.26 -4.57
C ILE A 48 10.60 -4.35 -3.08
N PRO A 49 10.60 -5.57 -2.51
CA PRO A 49 11.03 -5.76 -1.13
C PRO A 49 12.50 -5.35 -0.93
N PRO A 50 12.83 -4.67 0.18
CA PRO A 50 14.22 -4.39 0.53
C PRO A 50 15.08 -5.65 0.63
N ASP A 51 16.40 -5.51 0.41
CA ASP A 51 17.35 -6.63 0.33
C ASP A 51 17.45 -7.46 1.61
N PHE A 52 17.15 -6.89 2.76
CA PHE A 52 17.15 -7.59 4.05
C PHE A 52 15.90 -8.47 4.27
N ILE A 53 14.89 -8.38 3.43
CA ILE A 53 13.69 -9.24 3.48
C ILE A 53 14.05 -10.61 2.90
N THR A 54 13.70 -11.67 3.64
CA THR A 54 13.93 -13.05 3.22
C THR A 54 12.65 -13.87 3.11
N ASN A 55 11.54 -13.38 3.63
CA ASN A 55 10.25 -14.07 3.64
C ASN A 55 9.17 -13.20 3.00
N ALA A 56 8.36 -13.78 2.14
CA ALA A 56 7.25 -13.08 1.50
C ALA A 56 5.98 -13.93 1.47
N ALA A 57 4.84 -13.28 1.63
CA ALA A 57 3.52 -13.90 1.53
C ALA A 57 2.54 -12.96 0.82
N GLY A 58 1.36 -13.44 0.46
CA GLY A 58 0.31 -12.65 -0.15
C GLY A 58 -0.96 -12.61 0.69
N LEU A 59 -1.57 -11.46 0.78
CA LEU A 59 -2.85 -11.22 1.44
C LEU A 59 -3.76 -10.42 0.53
N ARG A 60 -4.99 -10.86 0.35
CA ARG A 60 -6.06 -10.03 -0.22
C ARG A 60 -6.72 -9.25 0.92
N LEU A 61 -6.60 -7.94 0.87
CA LEU A 61 -7.27 -7.05 1.82
C LEU A 61 -8.74 -6.93 1.43
N GLU A 62 -9.58 -7.79 1.98
CA GLU A 62 -11.03 -7.73 1.80
C GLU A 62 -11.58 -6.56 2.62
N GLY A 63 -11.50 -5.35 2.06
CA GLY A 63 -12.15 -4.20 2.64
C GLY A 63 -13.66 -4.35 2.48
N ARG A 64 -14.40 -4.44 3.58
CA ARG A 64 -15.86 -4.34 3.55
C ARG A 64 -16.24 -2.88 3.31
N SER A 65 -16.56 -2.55 2.07
CA SER A 65 -17.33 -1.34 1.80
C SER A 65 -18.77 -1.58 2.24
N PRO A 66 -19.36 -0.75 3.07
CA PRO A 66 -20.78 -0.86 3.41
C PRO A 66 -21.70 -0.59 2.21
N ILE A 67 -21.16 -0.06 1.12
CA ILE A 67 -21.93 0.40 -0.04
C ILE A 67 -21.73 -0.53 -1.25
N GLU A 68 -20.61 -1.21 -1.38
CA GLU A 68 -20.33 -2.08 -2.53
C GLU A 68 -19.55 -3.33 -2.10
N SER A 69 -20.13 -4.50 -2.34
CA SER A 69 -19.33 -5.71 -2.47
C SER A 69 -18.59 -5.63 -3.81
N SER A 70 -17.27 -5.78 -3.82
CA SER A 70 -16.56 -5.96 -5.10
C SER A 70 -17.19 -7.14 -5.84
N SER A 71 -17.40 -7.00 -7.16
CA SER A 71 -17.92 -8.11 -7.95
C SER A 71 -16.94 -9.29 -7.88
N ASP A 72 -17.43 -10.52 -7.96
CA ASP A 72 -16.61 -11.73 -7.98
C ASP A 72 -15.51 -11.67 -9.03
N LEU A 73 -15.77 -10.98 -10.15
CA LEU A 73 -14.79 -10.76 -11.22
C LEU A 73 -13.60 -9.91 -10.74
N VAL A 74 -13.88 -8.80 -10.06
CA VAL A 74 -12.86 -7.91 -9.52
C VAL A 74 -12.05 -8.62 -8.44
N ASP A 75 -12.70 -9.34 -7.53
CA ASP A 75 -12.01 -10.10 -6.48
C ASP A 75 -11.13 -11.19 -7.09
N SER A 76 -11.64 -11.95 -8.05
CA SER A 76 -10.88 -12.98 -8.77
C SER A 76 -9.65 -12.38 -9.48
N PHE A 77 -9.82 -11.24 -10.15
CA PHE A 77 -8.72 -10.52 -10.81
C PHE A 77 -7.63 -10.11 -9.80
N LEU A 78 -8.02 -9.47 -8.69
CA LEU A 78 -7.06 -9.01 -7.67
C LEU A 78 -6.31 -10.17 -7.02
N ARG A 79 -7.01 -11.26 -6.70
CA ARG A 79 -6.38 -12.49 -6.18
C ARG A 79 -5.38 -13.06 -7.17
N GLN A 80 -5.71 -13.10 -8.45
CA GLN A 80 -4.82 -13.60 -9.47
C GLN A 80 -3.61 -12.67 -9.68
N ALA A 81 -3.78 -11.36 -9.63
CA ALA A 81 -2.72 -10.39 -9.73
C ALA A 81 -1.68 -10.56 -8.59
N ILE A 82 -2.13 -10.72 -7.35
CA ILE A 82 -1.24 -10.98 -6.21
C ILE A 82 -0.49 -12.31 -6.41
N ARG A 83 -1.18 -13.40 -6.79
CA ARG A 83 -0.56 -14.71 -7.05
C ARG A 83 0.49 -14.65 -8.17
N SER A 84 0.18 -13.92 -9.25
CA SER A 84 1.11 -13.71 -10.36
C SER A 84 2.37 -12.98 -9.89
N THR A 85 2.21 -11.93 -9.05
CA THR A 85 3.33 -11.22 -8.45
C THR A 85 4.19 -12.13 -7.59
N LEU A 86 3.59 -12.93 -6.70
CA LEU A 86 4.31 -13.89 -5.87
C LEU A 86 5.09 -14.90 -6.72
N SER A 87 4.48 -15.40 -7.80
CA SER A 87 5.13 -16.35 -8.71
C SER A 87 6.31 -15.74 -9.46
N ARG A 88 6.17 -14.48 -9.90
CA ARG A 88 7.25 -13.73 -10.56
C ARG A 88 8.40 -13.49 -9.58
N ILE A 89 8.12 -12.96 -8.40
CA ILE A 89 9.13 -12.67 -7.38
C ILE A 89 9.86 -13.93 -6.94
N ALA A 90 9.17 -15.06 -6.73
CA ALA A 90 9.80 -16.34 -6.39
C ALA A 90 10.76 -16.85 -7.49
N THR A 91 10.58 -16.40 -8.74
CA THR A 91 11.44 -16.76 -9.87
C THR A 91 12.61 -15.79 -10.01
N GLU A 92 12.35 -14.50 -9.88
CA GLU A 92 13.32 -13.41 -10.08
C GLU A 92 14.26 -13.23 -8.90
N ASP A 93 13.74 -13.34 -7.67
CA ASP A 93 14.53 -13.15 -6.45
C ASP A 93 14.60 -14.42 -5.61
N LYS A 94 15.68 -15.15 -5.77
CA LYS A 94 15.94 -16.41 -5.07
C LYS A 94 16.24 -16.27 -3.58
N ARG A 95 16.44 -15.04 -3.08
CA ARG A 95 16.61 -14.76 -1.64
C ARG A 95 15.30 -14.88 -0.90
N LEU A 96 14.18 -14.60 -1.61
CA LEU A 96 12.85 -14.58 -1.01
C LEU A 96 12.24 -15.96 -0.93
N LEU A 97 12.04 -16.45 0.29
CA LEU A 97 11.19 -17.60 0.56
C LEU A 97 9.73 -17.15 0.48
N VAL A 98 9.10 -17.39 -0.66
CA VAL A 98 7.69 -17.07 -0.87
C VAL A 98 6.84 -18.18 -0.24
N GLU A 99 6.08 -17.84 0.79
CA GLU A 99 5.11 -18.76 1.40
C GLU A 99 4.05 -19.13 0.37
N ASP A 100 3.72 -20.38 0.29
CA ASP A 100 2.81 -21.01 -0.67
C ASP A 100 2.03 -19.99 -1.54
N ARG A 101 2.02 -20.12 -2.86
CA ARG A 101 1.42 -19.17 -3.82
C ARG A 101 -0.08 -18.89 -3.61
N ARG A 102 -0.66 -19.40 -2.51
CA ARG A 102 -2.01 -19.05 -2.07
C ARG A 102 -2.01 -17.76 -1.26
N LEU A 103 -3.13 -17.06 -1.28
CA LEU A 103 -3.31 -15.88 -0.45
C LEU A 103 -3.69 -16.32 0.96
N LEU A 104 -3.07 -15.67 1.92
CA LEU A 104 -3.34 -15.89 3.33
C LEU A 104 -4.56 -15.07 3.79
N SER A 105 -5.24 -15.54 4.79
CA SER A 105 -6.15 -14.74 5.63
C SER A 105 -5.34 -13.96 6.67
N ILE A 106 -5.94 -12.97 7.34
CA ILE A 106 -5.29 -12.21 8.43
C ILE A 106 -4.73 -13.17 9.50
N ARG A 107 -5.50 -14.18 9.91
CA ARG A 107 -5.05 -15.18 10.88
C ARG A 107 -3.85 -15.97 10.39
N GLU A 108 -3.87 -16.38 9.13
CA GLU A 108 -2.77 -17.14 8.53
C GLU A 108 -1.51 -16.28 8.35
N VAL A 109 -1.64 -14.94 8.17
CA VAL A 109 -0.49 -14.03 8.18
C VAL A 109 0.16 -14.02 9.56
N VAL A 110 -0.61 -14.01 10.62
CA VAL A 110 -0.08 -14.10 12.01
C VAL A 110 0.67 -15.42 12.21
N GLU A 111 0.08 -16.54 11.81
CA GLU A 111 0.74 -17.86 11.92
C GLU A 111 2.01 -17.94 11.05
N TRP A 112 1.97 -17.39 9.85
CA TRP A 112 3.15 -17.28 8.97
C TRP A 112 4.26 -16.46 9.63
N ALA A 113 3.93 -15.31 10.18
CA ALA A 113 4.90 -14.45 10.84
C ALA A 113 5.55 -15.15 12.05
N LYS A 114 4.75 -15.87 12.87
CA LYS A 114 5.25 -16.70 13.98
C LYS A 114 6.13 -17.85 13.51
N LYS A 115 5.70 -18.59 12.49
CA LYS A 115 6.44 -19.73 11.91
C LYS A 115 7.85 -19.29 11.48
N HIS A 116 7.98 -18.11 10.91
CA HIS A 116 9.25 -17.58 10.44
C HIS A 116 9.97 -16.70 11.47
N GLN A 117 9.42 -16.61 12.70
CA GLN A 117 9.99 -15.81 13.81
C GLN A 117 10.23 -14.34 13.39
N LEU A 118 9.28 -13.76 12.66
CA LEU A 118 9.39 -12.38 12.22
C LEU A 118 9.19 -11.44 13.39
N THR A 119 10.01 -10.40 13.44
CA THR A 119 9.85 -9.26 14.37
C THR A 119 9.03 -8.14 13.75
N SER A 120 9.04 -8.07 12.41
CA SER A 120 8.30 -7.06 11.67
C SER A 120 7.76 -7.61 10.35
N VAL A 121 6.59 -7.12 9.96
CA VAL A 121 6.01 -7.35 8.63
C VAL A 121 5.91 -6.02 7.91
N LEU A 122 6.51 -5.93 6.73
CA LEU A 122 6.45 -4.76 5.86
C LEU A 122 5.35 -4.96 4.83
N VAL A 123 4.53 -3.95 4.62
CA VAL A 123 3.44 -3.96 3.64
C VAL A 123 3.41 -2.63 2.88
N ALA A 124 2.96 -2.65 1.63
CA ALA A 124 2.73 -1.42 0.90
C ALA A 124 1.63 -0.58 1.58
N TYR A 125 1.85 0.74 1.60
CA TYR A 125 0.89 1.69 2.14
C TYR A 125 -0.47 1.56 1.44
N ALA A 126 -1.54 1.51 2.22
CA ALA A 126 -2.90 1.60 1.73
C ALA A 126 -3.49 2.98 2.05
N PRO A 127 -3.97 3.74 1.04
CA PRO A 127 -4.70 4.98 1.28
C PRO A 127 -5.93 4.76 2.16
N GLN A 128 -6.45 5.84 2.76
CA GLN A 128 -7.68 5.78 3.58
C GLN A 128 -8.81 5.09 2.81
N GLY A 129 -9.45 4.13 3.43
CA GLY A 129 -10.51 3.33 2.83
C GLY A 129 -10.54 1.89 3.38
N PRO A 130 -11.34 1.01 2.78
CA PRO A 130 -11.55 -0.35 3.28
C PRO A 130 -10.26 -1.16 3.46
N CYS A 131 -9.29 -1.04 2.54
CA CYS A 131 -8.00 -1.73 2.66
C CYS A 131 -7.19 -1.22 3.85
N HIS A 132 -7.20 0.10 4.10
CA HIS A 132 -6.54 0.70 5.25
C HIS A 132 -7.15 0.20 6.57
N GLU A 133 -8.48 0.09 6.66
CA GLU A 133 -9.15 -0.46 7.84
C GLU A 133 -8.78 -1.93 8.06
N ALA A 134 -8.68 -2.73 6.99
CA ALA A 134 -8.22 -4.11 7.09
C ALA A 134 -6.75 -4.21 7.58
N LEU A 135 -5.88 -3.29 7.16
CA LEU A 135 -4.51 -3.22 7.68
C LEU A 135 -4.45 -2.83 9.16
N LYS A 136 -5.38 -1.99 9.64
CA LYS A 136 -5.47 -1.69 11.09
C LYS A 136 -5.81 -2.94 11.90
N VAL A 137 -6.74 -3.76 11.41
CA VAL A 137 -7.07 -5.05 12.05
C VAL A 137 -5.83 -5.95 12.07
N LEU A 138 -5.16 -6.13 10.94
CA LEU A 138 -3.94 -6.92 10.86
C LEU A 138 -2.85 -6.41 11.82
N LYS A 139 -2.70 -5.09 11.90
CA LYS A 139 -1.75 -4.44 12.82
C LYS A 139 -2.03 -4.79 14.28
N GLY A 140 -3.31 -4.81 14.67
CA GLY A 140 -3.73 -5.23 16.01
C GLY A 140 -3.40 -6.69 16.27
N GLU A 141 -3.75 -7.59 15.34
CA GLU A 141 -3.51 -9.04 15.48
C GLU A 141 -2.01 -9.39 15.56
N LEU A 142 -1.17 -8.75 14.75
CA LEU A 142 0.29 -8.90 14.82
C LEU A 142 0.84 -8.30 16.12
N GLY A 143 0.33 -7.15 16.56
CA GLY A 143 0.74 -6.50 17.80
C GLY A 143 0.51 -7.34 19.05
N PHE A 144 -0.54 -8.17 19.09
CA PHE A 144 -0.75 -9.14 20.17
C PHE A 144 0.33 -10.25 20.24
N GLN A 145 1.15 -10.35 19.21
CA GLN A 145 2.26 -11.31 19.13
C GLN A 145 3.64 -10.62 19.15
N ASP A 146 3.68 -9.35 19.56
CA ASP A 146 4.89 -8.51 19.55
C ASP A 146 5.55 -8.38 18.16
N ILE A 147 4.74 -8.49 17.09
CA ILE A 147 5.18 -8.34 15.71
C ILE A 147 4.71 -6.98 15.19
N GLU A 148 5.64 -6.16 14.71
CA GLU A 148 5.30 -4.82 14.21
C GLU A 148 4.86 -4.86 12.74
N LEU A 149 3.70 -4.24 12.40
CA LEU A 149 3.32 -3.97 11.02
C LEU A 149 3.82 -2.59 10.61
N LYS A 150 4.70 -2.56 9.61
CA LYS A 150 5.27 -1.33 9.04
C LYS A 150 4.74 -1.13 7.62
N GLU A 151 4.43 0.12 7.28
CA GLU A 151 3.95 0.47 5.95
C GLU A 151 5.04 1.20 5.16
N VAL A 152 5.23 0.83 3.89
CA VAL A 152 6.15 1.48 2.96
C VAL A 152 5.38 2.13 1.81
N GLY A 153 5.64 3.40 1.55
CA GLY A 153 5.15 4.10 0.37
C GLY A 153 6.08 3.88 -0.83
N SER A 154 5.53 3.85 -2.04
CA SER A 154 6.37 3.84 -3.23
C SER A 154 7.12 5.17 -3.39
N ALA A 155 8.33 5.14 -3.94
CA ALA A 155 9.10 6.34 -4.23
C ALA A 155 8.34 7.28 -5.20
N TYR A 156 7.63 6.69 -6.16
CA TYR A 156 6.79 7.40 -7.11
C TYR A 156 5.66 8.17 -6.41
N ASP A 157 4.87 7.50 -5.57
CA ASP A 157 3.77 8.13 -4.84
C ASP A 157 4.27 9.24 -3.90
N GLN A 158 5.35 9.00 -3.18
CA GLN A 158 5.96 9.97 -2.27
C GLN A 158 6.41 11.24 -3.03
N SER A 159 7.01 11.08 -4.21
CA SER A 159 7.45 12.21 -5.03
C SER A 159 6.28 13.04 -5.55
N ILE A 160 5.13 12.41 -5.86
CA ILE A 160 3.92 13.07 -6.35
C ILE A 160 3.14 13.73 -5.21
N TRP A 161 2.90 13.02 -4.10
CA TRP A 161 2.03 13.49 -3.03
C TRP A 161 2.48 14.80 -2.41
N ARG A 162 3.78 15.04 -2.27
CA ARG A 162 4.30 16.33 -1.76
C ARG A 162 3.89 17.52 -2.60
N HIS A 163 3.59 17.32 -3.88
CA HIS A 163 3.21 18.36 -4.83
C HIS A 163 1.69 18.43 -5.08
N SER A 164 0.92 17.39 -4.73
CA SER A 164 -0.52 17.29 -5.00
C SER A 164 -1.38 18.33 -4.24
N ARG A 165 -0.88 18.88 -3.13
CA ARG A 165 -1.61 19.80 -2.24
C ARG A 165 -1.92 21.17 -2.87
N ARG A 166 -1.17 21.57 -3.90
CA ARG A 166 -1.31 22.87 -4.57
C ARG A 166 -2.14 22.80 -5.86
N GLY A 167 -2.80 21.66 -6.08
CA GLY A 167 -3.65 21.44 -7.24
C GLY A 167 -2.91 20.95 -8.47
N PHE A 168 -3.70 20.59 -9.49
CA PHE A 168 -3.23 19.92 -10.70
C PHE A 168 -2.14 20.71 -11.46
N PHE A 169 -2.33 22.00 -11.68
CA PHE A 169 -1.36 22.81 -12.44
C PHE A 169 0.01 22.89 -11.78
N HIS A 170 0.05 22.94 -10.46
CA HIS A 170 1.32 22.91 -9.73
C HIS A 170 2.01 21.55 -9.87
N LEU A 171 1.25 20.46 -9.75
CA LEU A 171 1.78 19.10 -9.96
C LEU A 171 2.26 18.93 -11.40
N ASN A 172 1.47 19.34 -12.39
CA ASN A 172 1.81 19.21 -13.80
C ASN A 172 3.18 19.85 -14.15
N ASN A 173 3.46 21.01 -13.59
CA ASN A 173 4.75 21.70 -13.78
C ASN A 173 5.93 20.95 -13.12
N LYS A 174 5.66 20.03 -12.18
CA LYS A 174 6.67 19.22 -11.49
C LYS A 174 6.88 17.83 -12.10
N ILE A 175 5.98 17.37 -12.98
CA ILE A 175 6.08 16.05 -13.59
C ILE A 175 7.44 15.79 -14.25
N PRO A 176 8.01 16.68 -15.08
CA PRO A 176 9.32 16.43 -15.72
C PRO A 176 10.44 16.21 -14.68
N GLU A 177 10.47 17.04 -13.63
CA GLU A 177 11.45 16.95 -12.54
C GLU A 177 11.28 15.62 -11.76
N ILE A 178 10.03 15.23 -11.49
CA ILE A 178 9.73 13.97 -10.78
C ILE A 178 10.18 12.77 -11.62
N LEU A 179 9.83 12.72 -12.91
CA LEU A 179 10.20 11.62 -13.80
C LEU A 179 11.72 11.50 -13.94
N GLN A 180 12.44 12.62 -14.02
CA GLN A 180 13.88 12.63 -14.05
C GLN A 180 14.49 12.13 -12.75
N SER A 181 13.96 12.56 -11.59
CA SER A 181 14.46 12.12 -10.27
C SER A 181 14.25 10.63 -10.00
N LEU A 182 13.28 10.02 -10.68
CA LEU A 182 12.96 8.59 -10.58
C LEU A 182 13.62 7.75 -11.70
N ASP A 183 14.46 8.37 -12.54
CA ASP A 183 15.11 7.74 -13.70
C ASP A 183 14.12 7.07 -14.67
N LEU A 184 12.91 7.65 -14.78
CA LEU A 184 11.84 7.16 -15.66
C LEU A 184 11.86 7.80 -17.04
N VAL A 185 12.67 8.81 -17.26
CA VAL A 185 12.90 9.45 -18.58
C VAL A 185 14.34 9.19 -18.97
N ARG A 186 14.54 8.49 -20.05
CA ARG A 186 15.87 8.41 -20.67
C ARG A 186 16.17 9.76 -21.32
N PRO A 187 17.40 10.27 -21.20
CA PRO A 187 17.83 11.51 -21.84
C PRO A 187 17.71 11.44 -23.36
#